data_0bec594304d89be516aa815df5c2be8c
#
_entry.id   0bec594304d89be516aa815df5c2be8c
#
_cell.length_a   1.000
_cell.length_b   1.000
_cell.length_c   1.000
_cell.angle_alpha   90.00
_cell.angle_beta   90.00
_cell.angle_gamma   90.00
#
_symmetry.space_group_name_H-M   'P 1'
#
loop_
_entity.id
_entity.type
_entity.pdbx_description
1 polymer ?
#
loop_
_entity_poly.entity_id
_entity_poly.type
_entity_poly.pdbx_seq_one_letter_code
_entity_poly.pdbx_strand_id
1 'polypeptide(L)'
;MTPDEILQEMLARAAALNESNIADAEIRERVDYVCRCLSNRAGVRLLMACLLGKLDKPHVDPRKPYTEIGGKQSFSGRAYDESYLTRFINENRLPINQTTAFLTPTLRNINHSLTTNRELVGRPRELYQKTLELLEDVAKNRIAADVLFVETLRILLAMRDEKQARMDSLLSTLKHAEGSLPLSSEAIVTLIAQHLACKNASRLPVLVVAAAYEAAGARLTERALPLNAHNAADLQTGSLGDVEVCLLGDDAVVTAYEMKMKRVTRDDIDSAVIKIARAPQRIHNYLFVTTDIVDPSVAAYAASLYEKTDGVEIAILDCIGFLRHFLHLFHRLRTDYLNAYQRLVLNEPDSAVGQTLKEVFLTLRQAAESGD
;
A
#
# COMPACT_ATOMS: atom_id res chain seq x y z
N MET A 1 -30.82 -10.86 11.81
CA MET A 1 -29.41 -10.39 12.05
C MET A 1 -29.09 -9.28 11.07
N THR A 2 -28.40 -8.27 11.51
CA THR A 2 -27.85 -7.23 10.63
C THR A 2 -26.62 -7.75 9.89
N PRO A 3 -26.24 -7.16 8.75
CA PRO A 3 -24.99 -7.56 8.06
C PRO A 3 -23.74 -7.52 8.93
N ASP A 4 -23.65 -6.58 9.86
CA ASP A 4 -22.53 -6.51 10.81
C ASP A 4 -22.54 -7.69 11.81
N GLU A 5 -23.70 -8.07 12.34
CA GLU A 5 -23.84 -9.25 13.22
C GLU A 5 -23.46 -10.54 12.48
N ILE A 6 -23.87 -10.67 11.21
CA ILE A 6 -23.48 -11.80 10.37
C ILE A 6 -21.95 -11.85 10.19
N LEU A 7 -21.31 -10.72 9.88
CA LEU A 7 -19.86 -10.65 9.72
C LEU A 7 -19.12 -11.06 10.99
N GLN A 8 -19.58 -10.61 12.17
CA GLN A 8 -18.95 -10.96 13.44
C GLN A 8 -19.15 -12.45 13.79
N GLU A 9 -20.33 -13.01 13.54
CA GLU A 9 -20.58 -14.44 13.73
C GLU A 9 -19.70 -15.28 12.81
N MET A 10 -19.64 -14.95 11.51
CA MET A 10 -18.81 -15.69 10.54
C MET A 10 -17.32 -15.61 10.92
N LEU A 11 -16.85 -14.45 11.39
CA LEU A 11 -15.48 -14.26 11.85
C LEU A 11 -15.18 -15.14 13.07
N ALA A 12 -16.06 -15.16 14.05
CA ALA A 12 -15.89 -15.98 15.26
C ALA A 12 -15.84 -17.48 14.91
N ARG A 13 -16.72 -17.93 14.01
CA ARG A 13 -16.70 -19.31 13.50
C ARG A 13 -15.42 -19.63 12.75
N ALA A 14 -14.95 -18.74 11.89
CA ALA A 14 -13.72 -18.90 11.13
C ALA A 14 -12.48 -18.98 12.04
N ALA A 15 -12.41 -18.14 13.07
CA ALA A 15 -11.31 -18.14 14.04
C ALA A 15 -11.26 -19.41 14.92
N ALA A 16 -12.39 -20.09 15.09
CA ALA A 16 -12.47 -21.34 15.84
C ALA A 16 -12.07 -22.58 15.02
N LEU A 17 -11.90 -22.46 13.70
CA LEU A 17 -11.57 -23.57 12.81
C LEU A 17 -10.06 -23.63 12.52
N ASN A 18 -9.43 -24.74 12.90
CA ASN A 18 -8.04 -25.01 12.53
C ASN A 18 -7.90 -25.55 11.10
N GLU A 19 -8.87 -26.30 10.62
CA GLU A 19 -8.87 -26.95 9.31
C GLU A 19 -10.15 -26.65 8.53
N SER A 20 -10.11 -26.88 7.22
CA SER A 20 -11.27 -26.69 6.35
C SER A 20 -12.39 -27.69 6.71
N ASN A 21 -13.61 -27.19 6.81
CA ASN A 21 -14.80 -28.00 6.97
C ASN A 21 -15.53 -28.30 5.64
N ILE A 22 -14.94 -27.91 4.50
CA ILE A 22 -15.47 -28.21 3.17
C ILE A 22 -15.04 -29.61 2.76
N ALA A 23 -16.00 -30.52 2.60
CA ALA A 23 -15.75 -31.89 2.19
C ALA A 23 -15.34 -32.02 0.70
N ASP A 24 -15.96 -31.21 -0.17
CA ASP A 24 -15.69 -31.18 -1.61
C ASP A 24 -14.31 -30.59 -1.90
N ALA A 25 -13.41 -31.44 -2.43
CA ALA A 25 -12.03 -31.04 -2.71
C ALA A 25 -11.92 -29.98 -3.80
N GLU A 26 -12.81 -30.00 -4.81
CA GLU A 26 -12.80 -29.00 -5.89
C GLU A 26 -13.23 -27.63 -5.38
N ILE A 27 -14.27 -27.57 -4.54
CA ILE A 27 -14.71 -26.29 -3.93
C ILE A 27 -13.62 -25.77 -3.02
N ARG A 28 -12.97 -26.62 -2.23
CA ARG A 28 -11.86 -26.25 -1.35
C ARG A 28 -10.68 -25.67 -2.12
N GLU A 29 -10.28 -26.29 -3.24
CA GLU A 29 -9.21 -25.77 -4.10
C GLU A 29 -9.58 -24.42 -4.72
N ARG A 30 -10.84 -24.26 -5.18
CA ARG A 30 -11.30 -22.98 -5.76
C ARG A 30 -11.26 -21.85 -4.76
N VAL A 31 -11.77 -22.07 -3.53
CA VAL A 31 -11.77 -21.00 -2.52
C VAL A 31 -10.36 -20.66 -2.06
N ASP A 32 -9.47 -21.65 -1.90
CA ASP A 32 -8.06 -21.41 -1.59
C ASP A 32 -7.38 -20.56 -2.66
N TYR A 33 -7.54 -20.92 -3.93
CA TYR A 33 -7.00 -20.15 -5.04
C TYR A 33 -7.51 -18.69 -5.05
N VAL A 34 -8.82 -18.49 -4.90
CA VAL A 34 -9.44 -17.15 -4.91
C VAL A 34 -8.90 -16.31 -3.75
N CYS A 35 -8.75 -16.88 -2.56
CA CYS A 35 -8.23 -16.20 -1.38
C CYS A 35 -6.73 -15.91 -1.49
N ARG A 36 -5.92 -16.81 -2.05
CA ARG A 36 -4.46 -16.69 -2.12
C ARG A 36 -3.95 -15.97 -3.37
N CYS A 37 -4.81 -15.56 -4.30
CA CYS A 37 -4.41 -14.82 -5.50
C CYS A 37 -3.89 -13.43 -5.13
N LEU A 38 -2.56 -13.28 -4.98
CA LEU A 38 -1.90 -12.04 -4.56
C LEU A 38 -1.95 -10.93 -5.61
N SER A 39 -1.97 -11.29 -6.89
CA SER A 39 -1.93 -10.34 -8.00
C SER A 39 -3.24 -9.55 -8.19
N ASN A 40 -4.36 -10.08 -7.68
CA ASN A 40 -5.67 -9.42 -7.78
C ASN A 40 -6.59 -9.89 -6.64
N ARG A 41 -7.05 -8.96 -5.82
CA ARG A 41 -7.92 -9.23 -4.67
C ARG A 41 -9.40 -8.92 -4.93
N ALA A 42 -9.76 -8.49 -6.14
CA ALA A 42 -11.14 -8.16 -6.47
C ALA A 42 -12.05 -9.40 -6.46
N GLY A 43 -11.53 -10.59 -6.82
CA GLY A 43 -12.31 -11.83 -6.81
C GLY A 43 -12.79 -12.22 -5.41
N VAL A 44 -11.90 -12.27 -4.43
CA VAL A 44 -12.26 -12.61 -3.04
C VAL A 44 -13.20 -11.57 -2.44
N ARG A 45 -13.01 -10.29 -2.75
CA ARG A 45 -13.87 -9.22 -2.25
C ARG A 45 -15.27 -9.27 -2.88
N LEU A 46 -15.37 -9.58 -4.18
CA LEU A 46 -16.64 -9.86 -4.85
C LEU A 46 -17.34 -11.06 -4.20
N LEU A 47 -16.62 -12.16 -3.98
CA LEU A 47 -17.17 -13.36 -3.34
C LEU A 47 -17.77 -13.03 -1.97
N MET A 48 -17.01 -12.33 -1.11
CA MET A 48 -17.51 -11.94 0.22
C MET A 48 -18.76 -11.07 0.15
N ALA A 49 -18.81 -10.10 -0.75
CA ALA A 49 -20.00 -9.23 -0.89
C ALA A 49 -21.23 -10.02 -1.35
N CYS A 50 -21.06 -10.96 -2.27
CA CYS A 50 -22.15 -11.81 -2.76
C CYS A 50 -22.64 -12.78 -1.67
N LEU A 51 -21.73 -13.37 -0.90
CA LEU A 51 -22.07 -14.25 0.22
C LEU A 51 -22.76 -13.49 1.35
N LEU A 52 -22.28 -12.31 1.72
CA LEU A 52 -22.92 -11.48 2.74
C LEU A 52 -24.34 -11.08 2.32
N GLY A 53 -24.53 -10.66 1.07
CA GLY A 53 -25.86 -10.37 0.54
C GLY A 53 -26.80 -11.58 0.57
N LYS A 54 -26.31 -12.79 0.29
CA LYS A 54 -27.06 -14.04 0.36
C LYS A 54 -27.42 -14.42 1.80
N LEU A 55 -26.53 -14.19 2.75
CA LEU A 55 -26.76 -14.47 4.17
C LEU A 55 -27.76 -13.49 4.80
N ASP A 56 -27.66 -12.20 4.47
CA ASP A 56 -28.61 -11.18 4.94
C ASP A 56 -30.00 -11.35 4.33
N LYS A 57 -30.06 -11.72 3.05
CA LYS A 57 -31.31 -11.91 2.28
C LYS A 57 -31.34 -13.29 1.63
N PRO A 58 -31.84 -14.33 2.31
CA PRO A 58 -31.80 -15.72 1.81
C PRO A 58 -32.47 -15.95 0.44
N HIS A 59 -33.38 -15.05 0.03
CA HIS A 59 -34.09 -15.15 -1.25
C HIS A 59 -33.30 -14.64 -2.46
N VAL A 60 -32.20 -13.88 -2.25
CA VAL A 60 -31.41 -13.35 -3.38
C VAL A 60 -30.53 -14.44 -4.01
N ASP A 61 -30.22 -14.25 -5.28
CA ASP A 61 -29.26 -15.07 -6.01
C ASP A 61 -27.86 -14.43 -5.89
N PRO A 62 -26.87 -15.10 -5.31
CA PRO A 62 -25.53 -14.53 -5.14
C PRO A 62 -24.85 -14.14 -6.45
N ARG A 63 -25.35 -14.66 -7.60
CA ARG A 63 -24.87 -14.32 -8.94
C ARG A 63 -25.48 -13.02 -9.49
N LYS A 64 -26.39 -12.35 -8.76
CA LYS A 64 -27.10 -11.13 -9.20
C LYS A 64 -26.80 -9.92 -8.31
N PRO A 65 -25.50 -9.55 -8.11
CA PRO A 65 -25.11 -8.48 -7.19
C PRO A 65 -25.25 -7.06 -7.78
N TYR A 66 -26.10 -6.88 -8.80
CA TYR A 66 -26.35 -5.60 -9.45
C TYR A 66 -27.86 -5.35 -9.54
N THR A 67 -28.30 -4.18 -9.08
CA THR A 67 -29.71 -3.79 -9.07
C THR A 67 -30.27 -3.65 -10.48
N GLU A 68 -29.42 -3.32 -11.44
CA GLU A 68 -29.74 -3.15 -12.86
C GLU A 68 -30.21 -4.45 -13.54
N ILE A 69 -29.87 -5.61 -12.97
CA ILE A 69 -30.38 -6.91 -13.44
C ILE A 69 -31.90 -7.00 -13.27
N GLY A 70 -32.43 -6.34 -12.23
CA GLY A 70 -33.86 -6.36 -11.91
C GLY A 70 -34.33 -7.67 -11.27
N GLY A 71 -35.59 -7.65 -10.81
CA GLY A 71 -36.25 -8.79 -10.18
C GLY A 71 -35.97 -8.93 -8.67
N LYS A 72 -36.78 -9.74 -7.98
CA LYS A 72 -36.72 -9.90 -6.52
C LYS A 72 -35.46 -10.58 -6.00
N GLN A 73 -34.68 -11.23 -6.87
CA GLN A 73 -33.45 -11.95 -6.51
C GLN A 73 -32.18 -11.13 -6.69
N SER A 74 -32.27 -9.93 -7.29
CA SER A 74 -31.12 -9.04 -7.42
C SER A 74 -30.92 -8.19 -6.17
N PHE A 75 -29.70 -7.76 -5.93
CA PHE A 75 -29.32 -6.90 -4.81
C PHE A 75 -28.14 -6.01 -5.19
N SER A 76 -27.82 -5.03 -4.35
CA SER A 76 -26.63 -4.20 -4.55
C SER A 76 -25.43 -4.79 -3.82
N GLY A 77 -24.62 -5.59 -4.50
CA GLY A 77 -23.36 -6.11 -3.96
C GLY A 77 -22.40 -4.98 -3.58
N ARG A 78 -22.42 -3.88 -4.35
CA ARG A 78 -21.63 -2.69 -4.05
C ARG A 78 -22.01 -2.06 -2.71
N ALA A 79 -23.31 -2.00 -2.38
CA ALA A 79 -23.76 -1.46 -1.09
C ALA A 79 -23.24 -2.31 0.08
N TYR A 80 -23.25 -3.65 -0.03
CA TYR A 80 -22.68 -4.53 0.99
C TYR A 80 -21.16 -4.34 1.11
N ASP A 81 -20.47 -4.20 -0.02
CA ASP A 81 -19.03 -3.98 -0.05
C ASP A 81 -18.64 -2.65 0.60
N GLU A 82 -19.25 -1.54 0.20
CA GLU A 82 -18.90 -0.20 0.69
C GLU A 82 -19.35 0.04 2.14
N SER A 83 -20.58 -0.39 2.49
CA SER A 83 -21.15 -0.08 3.80
C SER A 83 -20.64 -0.98 4.93
N TYR A 84 -20.32 -2.25 4.63
CA TYR A 84 -19.99 -3.25 5.64
C TYR A 84 -18.59 -3.83 5.48
N LEU A 85 -18.26 -4.39 4.29
CA LEU A 85 -17.00 -5.09 4.10
C LEU A 85 -15.78 -4.18 4.18
N THR A 86 -15.85 -2.96 3.70
CA THR A 86 -14.73 -2.02 3.75
C THR A 86 -14.26 -1.80 5.20
N ARG A 87 -15.19 -1.52 6.11
CA ARG A 87 -14.89 -1.36 7.54
C ARG A 87 -14.40 -2.65 8.15
N PHE A 88 -15.11 -3.77 7.92
CA PHE A 88 -14.78 -5.08 8.44
C PHE A 88 -13.37 -5.56 8.04
N ILE A 89 -12.99 -5.39 6.77
CA ILE A 89 -11.66 -5.73 6.25
C ILE A 89 -10.57 -4.93 6.98
N ASN A 90 -10.78 -3.63 7.17
CA ASN A 90 -9.81 -2.75 7.84
C ASN A 90 -9.66 -3.07 9.33
N GLU A 91 -10.77 -3.21 10.05
CA GLU A 91 -10.77 -3.52 11.49
C GLU A 91 -10.08 -4.85 11.79
N ASN A 92 -10.28 -5.87 10.94
CA ASN A 92 -9.70 -7.19 11.10
C ASN A 92 -8.35 -7.37 10.38
N ARG A 93 -7.82 -6.33 9.73
CA ARG A 93 -6.55 -6.34 8.99
C ARG A 93 -6.47 -7.49 7.98
N LEU A 94 -7.58 -7.79 7.30
CA LEU A 94 -7.60 -8.87 6.33
C LEU A 94 -6.77 -8.48 5.10
N PRO A 95 -6.00 -9.41 4.52
CA PRO A 95 -5.10 -9.15 3.40
C PRO A 95 -5.87 -8.99 2.07
N ILE A 96 -6.77 -8.01 2.00
CA ILE A 96 -7.64 -7.69 0.87
C ILE A 96 -7.51 -6.20 0.56
N ASN A 97 -7.76 -5.79 -0.71
CA ASN A 97 -7.77 -4.38 -1.09
C ASN A 97 -8.78 -3.58 -0.26
N GLN A 98 -8.40 -2.38 0.13
CA GLN A 98 -9.27 -1.46 0.87
C GLN A 98 -10.37 -0.84 -0.01
N THR A 99 -10.17 -0.80 -1.33
CA THR A 99 -11.14 -0.26 -2.29
C THR A 99 -12.12 -1.32 -2.77
N THR A 100 -13.38 -0.92 -2.99
CA THR A 100 -14.43 -1.82 -3.46
C THR A 100 -14.09 -2.53 -4.78
N ALA A 101 -14.46 -3.82 -4.88
CA ALA A 101 -14.30 -4.60 -6.11
C ALA A 101 -15.20 -4.08 -7.25
N PHE A 102 -16.37 -3.54 -6.92
CA PHE A 102 -17.39 -3.13 -7.88
C PHE A 102 -17.03 -1.88 -8.71
N LEU A 103 -16.01 -1.13 -8.33
CA LEU A 103 -15.47 -0.01 -9.10
C LEU A 103 -14.30 -0.42 -10.02
N THR A 104 -13.83 -1.65 -9.95
CA THR A 104 -12.78 -2.13 -10.85
C THR A 104 -13.28 -2.18 -12.30
N PRO A 105 -12.41 -1.97 -13.30
CA PRO A 105 -12.82 -2.03 -14.71
C PRO A 105 -13.55 -3.32 -15.09
N THR A 106 -13.19 -4.44 -14.44
CA THR A 106 -13.78 -5.77 -14.69
C THR A 106 -15.24 -5.88 -14.20
N LEU A 107 -15.58 -5.21 -13.10
CA LEU A 107 -16.84 -5.44 -12.37
C LEU A 107 -17.78 -4.24 -12.38
N ARG A 108 -17.33 -3.07 -12.84
CA ARG A 108 -18.21 -1.89 -12.92
C ARG A 108 -19.13 -1.98 -14.14
N ASN A 109 -20.32 -1.41 -13.99
CA ASN A 109 -21.32 -1.32 -15.07
C ASN A 109 -21.79 -2.67 -15.64
N ILE A 110 -21.75 -3.73 -14.82
CA ILE A 110 -22.33 -5.02 -15.19
C ILE A 110 -23.83 -4.98 -14.90
N ASN A 111 -24.66 -5.27 -15.91
CA ASN A 111 -26.11 -5.30 -15.82
C ASN A 111 -26.73 -6.67 -16.08
N HIS A 112 -25.95 -7.73 -15.85
CA HIS A 112 -26.34 -9.11 -16.05
C HIS A 112 -25.83 -10.03 -14.95
N SER A 113 -26.41 -11.23 -14.85
CA SER A 113 -26.01 -12.24 -13.86
C SER A 113 -24.58 -12.72 -14.10
N LEU A 114 -23.84 -12.93 -13.01
CA LEU A 114 -22.49 -13.46 -12.98
C LEU A 114 -22.54 -15.00 -13.09
N THR A 115 -22.56 -15.51 -14.31
CA THR A 115 -22.60 -16.96 -14.59
C THR A 115 -21.25 -17.43 -15.16
N THR A 116 -20.95 -18.72 -14.99
CA THR A 116 -19.70 -19.34 -15.45
C THR A 116 -19.47 -19.28 -16.96
N ASN A 117 -20.54 -19.10 -17.75
CA ASN A 117 -20.46 -18.95 -19.21
C ASN A 117 -20.02 -17.55 -19.66
N ARG A 118 -19.75 -16.64 -18.73
CA ARG A 118 -19.34 -15.27 -19.07
C ARG A 118 -17.87 -15.06 -18.77
N GLU A 119 -17.14 -14.57 -19.75
CA GLU A 119 -15.77 -14.10 -19.55
C GLU A 119 -15.80 -12.70 -18.92
N LEU A 120 -15.28 -12.58 -17.70
CA LEU A 120 -14.96 -11.28 -17.12
C LEU A 120 -13.58 -10.84 -17.60
N VAL A 121 -13.49 -9.62 -18.13
CA VAL A 121 -12.26 -9.04 -18.64
C VAL A 121 -11.37 -8.61 -17.48
N GLY A 122 -10.57 -9.53 -16.96
CA GLY A 122 -9.66 -9.26 -15.83
C GLY A 122 -8.51 -10.28 -15.79
N ARG A 123 -7.44 -9.93 -15.07
CA ARG A 123 -6.29 -10.82 -14.91
C ARG A 123 -6.03 -11.10 -13.43
N PRO A 124 -5.69 -12.34 -13.06
CA PRO A 124 -5.72 -13.55 -13.91
C PRO A 124 -7.18 -13.93 -14.27
N ARG A 125 -7.38 -14.45 -15.46
CA ARG A 125 -8.73 -14.93 -15.89
C ARG A 125 -9.27 -16.02 -14.98
N GLU A 126 -8.41 -16.92 -14.55
CA GLU A 126 -8.74 -18.02 -13.65
C GLU A 126 -9.33 -17.56 -12.31
N LEU A 127 -8.87 -16.43 -11.77
CA LEU A 127 -9.43 -15.86 -10.54
C LEU A 127 -10.93 -15.59 -10.68
N TYR A 128 -11.32 -14.93 -11.76
CA TYR A 128 -12.73 -14.60 -11.99
C TYR A 128 -13.54 -15.84 -12.31
N GLN A 129 -12.99 -16.76 -13.10
CA GLN A 129 -13.66 -18.02 -13.42
C GLN A 129 -13.95 -18.82 -12.14
N LYS A 130 -12.94 -19.04 -11.28
CA LYS A 130 -13.12 -19.75 -10.01
C LYS A 130 -14.07 -19.01 -9.05
N THR A 131 -14.08 -17.67 -9.07
CA THR A 131 -15.04 -16.88 -8.27
C THR A 131 -16.48 -17.11 -8.77
N LEU A 132 -16.70 -17.11 -10.09
CA LEU A 132 -18.02 -17.38 -10.66
C LEU A 132 -18.50 -18.81 -10.38
N GLU A 133 -17.60 -19.78 -10.44
CA GLU A 133 -17.89 -21.18 -10.09
C GLU A 133 -18.31 -21.33 -8.64
N LEU A 134 -17.65 -20.65 -7.70
CA LEU A 134 -18.05 -20.64 -6.27
C LEU A 134 -19.43 -20.01 -6.08
N LEU A 135 -19.74 -18.92 -6.77
CA LEU A 135 -21.09 -18.32 -6.72
C LEU A 135 -22.16 -19.26 -7.31
N GLU A 136 -21.81 -20.00 -8.37
CA GLU A 136 -22.66 -21.03 -8.96
C GLU A 136 -22.91 -22.20 -8.01
N ASP A 137 -21.87 -22.64 -7.28
CA ASP A 137 -21.93 -23.70 -6.29
C ASP A 137 -22.91 -23.34 -5.16
N VAL A 138 -22.89 -22.10 -4.69
CA VAL A 138 -23.85 -21.61 -3.70
C VAL A 138 -25.25 -21.51 -4.30
N ALA A 139 -25.40 -21.01 -5.51
CA ALA A 139 -26.70 -20.86 -6.17
C ALA A 139 -27.38 -22.22 -6.43
N LYS A 140 -26.60 -23.27 -6.68
CA LYS A 140 -27.05 -24.66 -6.87
C LYS A 140 -27.14 -25.46 -5.57
N ASN A 141 -26.90 -24.84 -4.41
CA ASN A 141 -26.90 -25.49 -3.10
C ASN A 141 -25.86 -26.66 -2.99
N ARG A 142 -24.76 -26.62 -3.75
CA ARG A 142 -23.65 -27.57 -3.57
C ARG A 142 -22.85 -27.27 -2.31
N ILE A 143 -22.83 -26.00 -1.91
CA ILE A 143 -22.29 -25.55 -0.64
C ILE A 143 -23.19 -24.45 -0.05
N ALA A 144 -23.32 -24.44 1.27
CA ALA A 144 -24.04 -23.38 1.97
C ALA A 144 -23.24 -22.08 2.00
N ALA A 145 -23.89 -20.92 1.86
CA ALA A 145 -23.22 -19.62 1.79
C ALA A 145 -22.40 -19.31 3.05
N ASP A 146 -22.90 -19.70 4.23
CA ASP A 146 -22.21 -19.53 5.51
C ASP A 146 -20.94 -20.39 5.60
N VAL A 147 -20.99 -21.65 5.15
CA VAL A 147 -19.83 -22.55 5.13
C VAL A 147 -18.74 -21.99 4.24
N LEU A 148 -19.08 -21.54 3.03
CA LEU A 148 -18.12 -20.94 2.10
C LEU A 148 -17.56 -19.62 2.64
N PHE A 149 -18.40 -18.81 3.30
CA PHE A 149 -17.94 -17.52 3.87
C PHE A 149 -16.99 -17.75 5.06
N VAL A 150 -17.32 -18.68 5.95
CA VAL A 150 -16.44 -19.08 7.07
C VAL A 150 -15.10 -19.58 6.55
N GLU A 151 -15.09 -20.44 5.52
CA GLU A 151 -13.83 -20.93 4.93
C GLU A 151 -13.02 -19.79 4.28
N THR A 152 -13.68 -18.88 3.55
CA THR A 152 -13.03 -17.69 2.99
C THR A 152 -12.34 -16.88 4.09
N LEU A 153 -13.03 -16.60 5.19
CA LEU A 153 -12.47 -15.87 6.32
C LEU A 153 -11.34 -16.65 7.02
N ARG A 154 -11.47 -17.96 7.19
CA ARG A 154 -10.43 -18.82 7.79
C ARG A 154 -9.11 -18.73 7.02
N ILE A 155 -9.17 -18.82 5.67
CA ILE A 155 -7.99 -18.71 4.82
C ILE A 155 -7.38 -17.30 4.94
N LEU A 156 -8.20 -16.25 4.92
CA LEU A 156 -7.73 -14.87 5.04
C LEU A 156 -7.09 -14.59 6.41
N LEU A 157 -7.66 -15.14 7.50
CA LEU A 157 -7.08 -15.06 8.84
C LEU A 157 -5.74 -15.79 8.90
N ALA A 158 -5.66 -17.02 8.39
CA ALA A 158 -4.41 -17.77 8.30
C ALA A 158 -3.32 -17.00 7.53
N MET A 159 -3.66 -16.42 6.39
CA MET A 159 -2.72 -15.58 5.61
C MET A 159 -2.25 -14.33 6.37
N ARG A 160 -3.15 -13.68 7.12
CA ARG A 160 -2.81 -12.55 8.00
C ARG A 160 -1.82 -12.99 9.08
N ASP A 161 -2.11 -14.07 9.74
CA ASP A 161 -1.35 -14.56 10.90
C ASP A 161 0.02 -15.14 10.45
N GLU A 162 0.09 -15.85 9.31
CA GLU A 162 1.35 -16.25 8.67
C GLU A 162 2.23 -15.04 8.33
N LYS A 163 1.62 -13.96 7.79
CA LYS A 163 2.32 -12.71 7.50
C LYS A 163 2.88 -12.09 8.79
N GLN A 164 2.06 -12.00 9.83
CA GLN A 164 2.48 -11.43 11.11
C GLN A 164 3.61 -12.24 11.74
N ALA A 165 3.50 -13.59 11.76
CA ALA A 165 4.51 -14.46 12.30
C ALA A 165 5.87 -14.32 11.58
N ARG A 166 5.87 -14.20 10.25
CA ARG A 166 7.12 -13.93 9.49
C ARG A 166 7.75 -12.61 9.90
N MET A 167 6.94 -11.54 10.02
CA MET A 167 7.44 -10.23 10.46
C MET A 167 8.01 -10.28 11.87
N ASP A 168 7.32 -10.93 12.80
CA ASP A 168 7.75 -11.06 14.19
C ASP A 168 9.06 -11.88 14.29
N SER A 169 9.20 -12.92 13.47
CA SER A 169 10.44 -13.70 13.38
C SER A 169 11.62 -12.84 12.91
N LEU A 170 11.45 -12.07 11.83
CA LEU A 170 12.49 -11.17 11.32
C LEU A 170 12.87 -10.09 12.35
N LEU A 171 11.87 -9.49 13.00
CA LEU A 171 12.09 -8.47 14.03
C LEU A 171 12.78 -9.05 15.29
N SER A 172 12.47 -10.29 15.67
CA SER A 172 13.11 -10.93 16.82
C SER A 172 14.59 -11.18 16.56
N THR A 173 14.95 -11.57 15.34
CA THR A 173 16.34 -11.79 14.94
C THR A 173 17.17 -10.49 15.03
N LEU A 174 16.59 -9.36 14.61
CA LEU A 174 17.25 -8.05 14.73
C LEU A 174 17.49 -7.62 16.19
N LYS A 175 16.57 -7.96 17.11
CA LYS A 175 16.74 -7.62 18.55
C LYS A 175 17.90 -8.39 19.21
N HIS A 176 18.27 -9.54 18.72
CA HIS A 176 19.39 -10.32 19.27
C HIS A 176 20.77 -9.76 18.90
N ALA A 177 20.83 -8.78 17.99
CA ALA A 177 22.05 -8.07 17.62
C ALA A 177 22.42 -6.92 18.59
N GLU A 178 21.73 -6.76 19.72
CA GLU A 178 22.07 -5.79 20.77
C GLU A 178 23.48 -6.10 21.33
N GLY A 179 24.44 -5.22 21.03
CA GLY A 179 25.86 -5.36 21.40
C GLY A 179 26.81 -5.45 20.21
N SER A 180 26.31 -5.60 18.98
CA SER A 180 27.12 -5.48 17.76
C SER A 180 27.51 -4.02 17.48
N LEU A 181 28.62 -3.81 16.77
CA LEU A 181 29.00 -2.48 16.30
C LEU A 181 27.92 -1.92 15.37
N PRO A 182 27.51 -0.66 15.54
CA PRO A 182 26.57 -0.03 14.63
C PRO A 182 27.07 -0.08 13.17
N LEU A 183 26.16 -0.31 12.22
CA LEU A 183 26.50 -0.30 10.80
C LEU A 183 27.23 0.99 10.42
N SER A 184 28.21 0.86 9.53
CA SER A 184 28.88 2.03 8.95
C SER A 184 27.93 2.82 8.04
N SER A 185 28.22 4.09 7.77
CA SER A 185 27.44 4.90 6.83
C SER A 185 27.35 4.24 5.45
N GLU A 186 28.45 3.69 4.92
CA GLU A 186 28.44 3.03 3.62
C GLU A 186 27.69 1.68 3.62
N ALA A 187 27.70 0.94 4.73
CA ALA A 187 26.87 -0.26 4.86
C ALA A 187 25.38 0.10 4.80
N ILE A 188 24.95 1.18 5.46
CA ILE A 188 23.58 1.68 5.40
C ILE A 188 23.23 2.17 3.99
N VAL A 189 24.14 2.91 3.32
CA VAL A 189 23.95 3.33 1.93
C VAL A 189 23.74 2.14 1.01
N THR A 190 24.57 1.10 1.14
CA THR A 190 24.47 -0.13 0.34
C THR A 190 23.14 -0.84 0.57
N LEU A 191 22.74 -1.03 1.83
CA LEU A 191 21.47 -1.62 2.21
C LEU A 191 20.27 -0.87 1.58
N ILE A 192 20.24 0.45 1.73
CA ILE A 192 19.17 1.27 1.18
C ILE A 192 19.17 1.26 -0.36
N ALA A 193 20.33 1.29 -0.99
CA ALA A 193 20.45 1.20 -2.44
C ALA A 193 19.89 -0.14 -2.97
N GLN A 194 20.18 -1.25 -2.30
CA GLN A 194 19.61 -2.56 -2.63
C GLN A 194 18.10 -2.58 -2.44
N HIS A 195 17.58 -1.97 -1.39
CA HIS A 195 16.15 -1.86 -1.15
C HIS A 195 15.45 -1.01 -2.21
N LEU A 196 16.02 0.13 -2.60
CA LEU A 196 15.51 0.99 -3.69
C LEU A 196 15.52 0.30 -5.07
N ALA A 197 16.43 -0.65 -5.30
CA ALA A 197 16.51 -1.42 -6.54
C ALA A 197 15.41 -2.50 -6.67
N CYS A 198 14.62 -2.74 -5.63
CA CYS A 198 13.54 -3.72 -5.66
C CYS A 198 12.37 -3.24 -6.55
N LYS A 199 11.56 -4.21 -7.03
CA LYS A 199 10.32 -3.87 -7.75
C LYS A 199 9.31 -3.17 -6.84
N ASN A 200 8.54 -2.24 -7.41
CA ASN A 200 7.50 -1.48 -6.70
C ASN A 200 8.04 -0.59 -5.56
N ALA A 201 9.27 -0.10 -5.70
CA ALA A 201 9.96 0.72 -4.71
C ALA A 201 9.64 2.23 -4.78
N SER A 202 8.62 2.65 -5.52
CA SER A 202 8.33 4.07 -5.82
C SER A 202 8.12 4.95 -4.58
N ARG A 203 7.64 4.37 -3.49
CA ARG A 203 7.45 5.08 -2.22
C ARG A 203 8.76 5.24 -1.41
N LEU A 204 9.74 4.37 -1.62
CA LEU A 204 10.93 4.32 -0.78
C LEU A 204 11.79 5.60 -0.79
N PRO A 205 12.00 6.31 -1.92
CA PRO A 205 12.75 7.58 -1.91
C PRO A 205 12.14 8.65 -0.98
N VAL A 206 10.80 8.70 -0.89
CA VAL A 206 10.07 9.56 0.06
C VAL A 206 10.49 9.22 1.49
N LEU A 207 10.54 7.93 1.82
CA LEU A 207 10.90 7.46 3.15
C LEU A 207 12.38 7.68 3.47
N VAL A 208 13.27 7.67 2.47
CA VAL A 208 14.70 8.02 2.64
C VAL A 208 14.84 9.45 3.15
N VAL A 209 14.14 10.42 2.54
CA VAL A 209 14.20 11.82 2.96
C VAL A 209 13.47 12.03 4.28
N ALA A 210 12.30 11.45 4.45
CA ALA A 210 11.53 11.56 5.70
C ALA A 210 12.32 11.02 6.91
N ALA A 211 13.01 9.88 6.76
CA ALA A 211 13.86 9.31 7.81
C ALA A 211 15.04 10.23 8.20
N ALA A 212 15.57 11.00 7.26
CA ALA A 212 16.62 11.97 7.56
C ALA A 212 16.10 13.08 8.47
N TYR A 213 14.91 13.60 8.21
CA TYR A 213 14.26 14.59 9.05
C TYR A 213 13.81 14.02 10.41
N GLU A 214 13.32 12.78 10.45
CA GLU A 214 13.03 12.13 11.75
C GLU A 214 14.28 12.00 12.63
N ALA A 215 15.44 11.68 12.02
CA ALA A 215 16.68 11.50 12.76
C ALA A 215 17.35 12.82 13.16
N ALA A 216 17.29 13.86 12.31
CA ALA A 216 18.06 15.08 12.48
C ALA A 216 17.23 16.34 12.68
N GLY A 217 15.92 16.34 12.41
CA GLY A 217 15.09 17.52 12.31
C GLY A 217 15.12 18.40 13.57
N ALA A 218 15.04 17.78 14.76
CA ALA A 218 15.13 18.53 16.03
C ALA A 218 16.46 19.30 16.20
N ARG A 219 17.56 18.78 15.62
CA ARG A 219 18.87 19.43 15.63
C ARG A 219 19.01 20.51 14.56
N LEU A 220 18.25 20.36 13.47
CA LEU A 220 18.17 21.34 12.39
C LEU A 220 17.13 22.44 12.68
N THR A 221 16.37 22.33 13.76
CA THR A 221 15.20 23.17 14.05
C THR A 221 14.13 23.09 12.96
N GLU A 222 14.04 21.93 12.30
CA GLU A 222 13.12 21.62 11.21
C GLU A 222 12.33 20.34 11.51
N ARG A 223 11.18 20.20 10.91
CA ARG A 223 10.40 18.95 10.92
C ARG A 223 9.75 18.70 9.59
N ALA A 224 9.68 17.45 9.17
CA ALA A 224 8.81 17.04 8.08
C ALA A 224 7.35 17.03 8.54
N LEU A 225 6.44 17.49 7.68
CA LEU A 225 5.01 17.31 7.89
C LEU A 225 4.61 15.83 7.70
N PRO A 226 3.46 15.41 8.26
CA PRO A 226 2.95 14.06 8.02
C PRO A 226 2.88 13.74 6.53
N LEU A 227 3.41 12.58 6.14
CA LEU A 227 3.43 12.18 4.74
C LEU A 227 2.00 11.96 4.22
N ASN A 228 1.72 12.48 3.03
CA ASN A 228 0.47 12.23 2.33
C ASN A 228 0.38 10.76 1.89
N ALA A 229 -0.86 10.28 1.72
CA ALA A 229 -1.09 8.94 1.16
C ALA A 229 -0.49 8.83 -0.24
N HIS A 230 0.17 7.71 -0.54
CA HIS A 230 0.91 7.48 -1.79
C HIS A 230 0.12 7.77 -3.08
N ASN A 231 -1.20 7.62 -3.05
CA ASN A 231 -2.08 7.84 -4.20
C ASN A 231 -2.88 9.16 -4.12
N ALA A 232 -2.55 10.05 -3.19
CA ALA A 232 -3.22 11.34 -3.08
C ALA A 232 -2.73 12.25 -4.24
N ALA A 233 -3.68 12.80 -5.01
CA ALA A 233 -3.32 13.75 -6.06
C ALA A 233 -3.01 15.12 -5.44
N ASP A 234 -1.91 15.76 -5.82
CA ASP A 234 -1.46 17.06 -5.32
C ASP A 234 -2.56 18.14 -5.39
N LEU A 235 -3.38 18.12 -6.45
CA LEU A 235 -4.52 19.05 -6.61
C LEU A 235 -5.61 18.87 -5.54
N GLN A 236 -5.70 17.70 -4.91
CA GLN A 236 -6.68 17.41 -3.86
C GLN A 236 -6.14 17.69 -2.46
N THR A 237 -4.81 17.57 -2.29
CA THR A 237 -4.15 17.77 -0.99
C THR A 237 -3.63 19.18 -0.81
N GLY A 238 -3.44 19.93 -1.91
CA GLY A 238 -2.77 21.24 -1.91
C GLY A 238 -1.26 21.14 -1.59
N SER A 239 -0.70 19.94 -1.62
CA SER A 239 0.70 19.69 -1.28
C SER A 239 1.64 20.22 -2.36
N LEU A 240 2.77 20.78 -1.91
CA LEU A 240 3.83 21.29 -2.79
C LEU A 240 4.75 20.15 -3.28
N GLY A 241 4.91 19.10 -2.48
CA GLY A 241 5.75 17.97 -2.82
C GLY A 241 5.43 16.72 -1.98
N ASP A 242 6.20 15.64 -2.19
CA ASP A 242 6.04 14.38 -1.47
C ASP A 242 6.48 14.45 0.00
N VAL A 243 7.47 15.31 0.31
CA VAL A 243 7.89 15.62 1.67
C VAL A 243 7.92 17.14 1.81
N GLU A 244 7.19 17.65 2.76
CA GLU A 244 7.13 19.08 3.09
C GLU A 244 7.78 19.30 4.45
N VAL A 245 8.62 20.30 4.53
CA VAL A 245 9.41 20.63 5.72
C VAL A 245 9.09 22.05 6.16
N CYS A 246 8.86 22.23 7.45
CA CYS A 246 8.66 23.50 8.12
C CYS A 246 9.64 23.66 9.29
N LEU A 247 9.80 24.88 9.78
CA LEU A 247 10.57 25.16 10.98
C LEU A 247 9.84 24.62 12.22
N LEU A 248 10.57 24.26 13.26
CA LEU A 248 9.96 23.91 14.55
C LEU A 248 9.18 25.12 15.10
N GLY A 249 7.90 24.86 15.42
CA GLY A 249 7.01 25.92 15.94
C GLY A 249 6.30 26.74 14.87
N ASP A 250 6.51 26.41 13.58
CA ASP A 250 5.81 26.99 12.44
C ASP A 250 5.25 25.87 11.57
N ASP A 251 4.07 26.11 10.96
CA ASP A 251 3.44 25.19 10.01
C ASP A 251 3.65 25.64 8.56
N ALA A 252 4.35 26.77 8.34
CA ALA A 252 4.69 27.26 7.01
C ALA A 252 5.76 26.35 6.37
N VAL A 253 5.45 25.81 5.19
CA VAL A 253 6.40 24.99 4.43
C VAL A 253 7.52 25.89 3.91
N VAL A 254 8.76 25.56 4.28
CA VAL A 254 9.97 26.27 3.85
C VAL A 254 10.74 25.51 2.78
N THR A 255 10.64 24.19 2.78
CA THR A 255 11.29 23.29 1.81
C THR A 255 10.30 22.21 1.35
N ALA A 256 10.22 21.97 0.07
CA ALA A 256 9.45 20.86 -0.51
C ALA A 256 10.38 19.91 -1.29
N TYR A 257 10.16 18.63 -1.13
CA TYR A 257 10.84 17.57 -1.88
C TYR A 257 9.83 16.87 -2.79
N GLU A 258 10.19 16.73 -4.06
CA GLU A 258 9.44 15.99 -5.08
C GLU A 258 10.26 14.77 -5.52
N MET A 259 9.72 13.56 -5.38
CA MET A 259 10.43 12.33 -5.70
C MET A 259 10.17 11.88 -7.13
N LYS A 260 11.22 11.50 -7.85
CA LYS A 260 11.12 10.98 -9.21
C LYS A 260 11.86 9.66 -9.34
N MET A 261 11.15 8.61 -9.75
CA MET A 261 11.75 7.31 -10.10
C MET A 261 12.39 7.30 -11.49
N LYS A 262 12.20 8.39 -12.22
CA LYS A 262 12.74 8.61 -13.57
C LYS A 262 13.58 9.89 -13.58
N ARG A 263 14.32 10.07 -14.67
CA ARG A 263 15.05 11.31 -14.91
C ARG A 263 14.13 12.51 -14.83
N VAL A 264 14.53 13.52 -14.08
CA VAL A 264 13.84 14.81 -14.02
C VAL A 264 13.98 15.52 -15.37
N THR A 265 12.90 16.12 -15.85
CA THR A 265 12.83 16.83 -17.11
C THR A 265 12.60 18.33 -16.89
N ARG A 266 12.75 19.14 -17.94
CA ARG A 266 12.40 20.57 -17.86
C ARG A 266 10.91 20.78 -17.59
N ASP A 267 10.04 19.93 -18.15
CA ASP A 267 8.58 20.00 -17.92
C ASP A 267 8.23 19.74 -16.44
N ASP A 268 8.98 18.85 -15.75
CA ASP A 268 8.82 18.66 -14.30
C ASP A 268 9.15 19.94 -13.54
N ILE A 269 10.25 20.61 -13.92
CA ILE A 269 10.67 21.87 -13.31
C ILE A 269 9.64 22.97 -13.57
N ASP A 270 9.16 23.13 -14.81
CA ASP A 270 8.14 24.12 -15.17
C ASP A 270 6.84 23.88 -14.40
N SER A 271 6.47 22.61 -14.20
CA SER A 271 5.33 22.22 -13.37
C SER A 271 5.52 22.62 -11.90
N ALA A 272 6.74 22.45 -11.36
CA ALA A 272 7.07 22.87 -10.01
C ALA A 272 7.01 24.41 -9.86
N VAL A 273 7.50 25.17 -10.84
CA VAL A 273 7.40 26.64 -10.83
C VAL A 273 5.93 27.09 -10.76
N ILE A 274 5.03 26.40 -11.47
CA ILE A 274 3.59 26.70 -11.40
C ILE A 274 3.03 26.38 -10.01
N LYS A 275 3.45 25.26 -9.38
CA LYS A 275 3.06 24.92 -8.00
C LYS A 275 3.55 25.98 -7.01
N ILE A 276 4.83 26.36 -7.11
CA ILE A 276 5.46 27.39 -6.28
C ILE A 276 4.70 28.73 -6.38
N ALA A 277 4.38 29.15 -7.60
CA ALA A 277 3.66 30.41 -7.84
C ALA A 277 2.23 30.42 -7.26
N ARG A 278 1.65 29.26 -7.02
CA ARG A 278 0.31 29.10 -6.40
C ARG A 278 0.36 28.85 -4.90
N ALA A 279 1.55 28.64 -4.33
CA ALA A 279 1.70 28.38 -2.91
C ALA A 279 1.18 29.56 -2.08
N PRO A 280 0.44 29.32 -0.99
CA PRO A 280 -0.09 30.40 -0.14
C PRO A 280 1.01 31.14 0.60
N GLN A 281 2.19 30.53 0.72
CA GLN A 281 3.35 31.08 1.42
C GLN A 281 4.60 30.86 0.55
N ARG A 282 5.60 31.74 0.74
CA ARG A 282 6.88 31.63 0.08
C ARG A 282 7.66 30.45 0.65
N ILE A 283 8.09 29.55 -0.23
CA ILE A 283 9.06 28.49 0.11
C ILE A 283 10.47 28.98 -0.23
N HIS A 284 11.47 28.39 0.39
CA HIS A 284 12.88 28.71 0.14
C HIS A 284 13.52 27.73 -0.83
N ASN A 285 13.18 26.43 -0.70
CA ASN A 285 13.78 25.37 -1.50
C ASN A 285 12.71 24.47 -2.10
N TYR A 286 12.90 24.07 -3.35
CA TYR A 286 12.15 23.02 -4.03
C TYR A 286 13.13 22.02 -4.62
N LEU A 287 13.19 20.83 -4.04
CA LEU A 287 14.23 19.85 -4.30
C LEU A 287 13.64 18.60 -4.98
N PHE A 288 14.06 18.34 -6.21
CA PHE A 288 13.81 17.07 -6.85
C PHE A 288 14.80 16.04 -6.34
N VAL A 289 14.32 14.88 -5.91
CA VAL A 289 15.16 13.73 -5.56
C VAL A 289 14.86 12.60 -6.53
N THR A 290 15.86 12.19 -7.31
CA THR A 290 15.70 11.16 -8.33
C THR A 290 16.52 9.92 -8.02
N THR A 291 16.03 8.74 -8.46
CA THR A 291 16.80 7.49 -8.47
C THR A 291 17.47 7.22 -9.82
N ASP A 292 17.29 8.12 -10.79
CA ASP A 292 17.91 8.08 -12.13
C ASP A 292 19.05 9.12 -12.22
N ILE A 293 19.70 9.15 -13.36
CA ILE A 293 20.82 10.08 -13.62
C ILE A 293 20.31 11.54 -13.64
N VAL A 294 21.02 12.41 -12.93
CA VAL A 294 20.79 13.86 -13.00
C VAL A 294 21.41 14.41 -14.29
N ASP A 295 20.57 14.99 -15.16
CA ASP A 295 21.00 15.62 -16.38
C ASP A 295 21.61 17.01 -16.09
N PRO A 296 22.89 17.25 -16.40
CA PRO A 296 23.53 18.54 -16.12
C PRO A 296 22.84 19.74 -16.77
N SER A 297 22.25 19.55 -17.95
CA SER A 297 21.56 20.63 -18.65
C SER A 297 20.23 21.01 -17.98
N VAL A 298 19.56 20.02 -17.41
CA VAL A 298 18.31 20.22 -16.66
C VAL A 298 18.61 20.82 -15.28
N ALA A 299 19.70 20.38 -14.63
CA ALA A 299 20.17 20.99 -13.38
C ALA A 299 20.56 22.46 -13.57
N ALA A 300 21.28 22.78 -14.65
CA ALA A 300 21.60 24.17 -15.00
C ALA A 300 20.35 25.01 -15.29
N TYR A 301 19.35 24.42 -15.95
CA TYR A 301 18.06 25.07 -16.15
C TYR A 301 17.35 25.38 -14.83
N ALA A 302 17.28 24.43 -13.92
CA ALA A 302 16.69 24.63 -12.59
C ALA A 302 17.38 25.78 -11.85
N ALA A 303 18.72 25.77 -11.79
CA ALA A 303 19.50 26.82 -11.13
C ALA A 303 19.26 28.21 -11.76
N SER A 304 19.04 28.29 -13.08
CA SER A 304 18.79 29.57 -13.79
C SER A 304 17.45 30.22 -13.43
N LEU A 305 16.58 29.53 -12.73
CA LEU A 305 15.26 30.04 -12.34
C LEU A 305 15.26 30.80 -11.02
N TYR A 306 16.36 30.83 -10.28
CA TYR A 306 16.45 31.43 -8.95
C TYR A 306 15.93 32.86 -8.91
N GLU A 307 16.41 33.73 -9.82
CA GLU A 307 15.94 35.12 -9.91
C GLU A 307 14.47 35.22 -10.38
N LYS A 308 14.05 34.29 -11.26
CA LYS A 308 12.69 34.29 -11.83
C LYS A 308 11.63 33.80 -10.80
N THR A 309 12.05 33.04 -9.80
CA THR A 309 11.20 32.56 -8.74
C THR A 309 11.32 33.38 -7.46
N ASP A 310 11.88 34.55 -7.54
CA ASP A 310 12.09 35.46 -6.40
C ASP A 310 12.93 34.83 -5.29
N GLY A 311 13.98 34.12 -5.68
CA GLY A 311 14.95 33.50 -4.76
C GLY A 311 14.53 32.16 -4.19
N VAL A 312 13.71 31.37 -4.88
CA VAL A 312 13.48 29.97 -4.55
C VAL A 312 14.58 29.12 -5.19
N GLU A 313 15.32 28.40 -4.37
CA GLU A 313 16.32 27.42 -4.84
C GLU A 313 15.62 26.19 -5.40
N ILE A 314 15.81 25.91 -6.70
CA ILE A 314 15.32 24.70 -7.34
C ILE A 314 16.52 23.84 -7.69
N ALA A 315 16.64 22.64 -7.07
CA ALA A 315 17.78 21.75 -7.29
C ALA A 315 17.33 20.31 -7.55
N ILE A 316 18.22 19.54 -8.18
CA ILE A 316 18.00 18.11 -8.45
C ILE A 316 19.11 17.33 -7.75
N LEU A 317 18.73 16.42 -6.88
CA LEU A 317 19.62 15.57 -6.12
C LEU A 317 19.46 14.09 -6.53
N ASP A 318 20.58 13.37 -6.61
CA ASP A 318 20.56 11.93 -6.63
C ASP A 318 20.21 11.39 -5.23
N CYS A 319 19.26 10.45 -5.16
CA CYS A 319 18.72 9.93 -3.90
C CYS A 319 19.82 9.27 -3.04
N ILE A 320 20.69 8.48 -3.66
CA ILE A 320 21.79 7.81 -2.93
C ILE A 320 22.89 8.80 -2.56
N GLY A 321 23.15 9.79 -3.42
CA GLY A 321 24.07 10.89 -3.12
C GLY A 321 23.58 11.73 -1.93
N PHE A 322 22.29 12.08 -1.89
CA PHE A 322 21.67 12.72 -0.73
C PHE A 322 21.87 11.90 0.55
N LEU A 323 21.51 10.61 0.51
CA LEU A 323 21.65 9.72 1.67
C LEU A 323 23.09 9.62 2.14
N ARG A 324 24.04 9.41 1.22
CA ARG A 324 25.47 9.32 1.55
C ARG A 324 25.97 10.59 2.21
N HIS A 325 25.63 11.77 1.63
CA HIS A 325 26.01 13.05 2.20
C HIS A 325 25.44 13.23 3.61
N PHE A 326 24.15 12.93 3.79
CA PHE A 326 23.49 13.02 5.10
C PHE A 326 24.17 12.12 6.15
N LEU A 327 24.42 10.85 5.84
CA LEU A 327 24.99 9.90 6.78
C LEU A 327 26.46 10.20 7.13
N HIS A 328 27.22 10.87 6.25
CA HIS A 328 28.57 11.33 6.55
C HIS A 328 28.58 12.65 7.34
N LEU A 329 27.70 13.58 7.02
CA LEU A 329 27.55 14.84 7.75
C LEU A 329 27.04 14.59 9.18
N PHE A 330 26.04 13.72 9.33
CA PHE A 330 25.41 13.36 10.59
C PHE A 330 25.76 11.92 11.03
N HIS A 331 27.05 11.53 10.94
CA HIS A 331 27.49 10.15 11.18
C HIS A 331 27.08 9.59 12.56
N ARG A 332 26.87 10.46 13.57
CA ARG A 332 26.39 10.06 14.90
C ARG A 332 24.91 9.68 14.92
N LEU A 333 24.14 10.06 13.91
CA LEU A 333 22.71 9.77 13.77
C LEU A 333 22.42 8.59 12.85
N ARG A 334 23.45 7.88 12.37
CA ARG A 334 23.27 6.80 11.40
C ARG A 334 22.35 5.68 11.90
N THR A 335 22.43 5.35 13.20
CA THR A 335 21.54 4.34 13.82
C THR A 335 20.12 4.89 13.96
N ASP A 336 19.97 6.14 14.39
CA ASP A 336 18.67 6.80 14.49
C ASP A 336 17.99 6.88 13.11
N TYR A 337 18.77 7.21 12.06
CA TYR A 337 18.31 7.22 10.69
C TYR A 337 17.79 5.83 10.25
N LEU A 338 18.60 4.78 10.46
CA LEU A 338 18.22 3.42 10.06
C LEU A 338 16.95 2.94 10.78
N ASN A 339 16.83 3.26 12.07
CA ASN A 339 15.64 2.93 12.86
C ASN A 339 14.41 3.74 12.42
N ALA A 340 14.59 5.03 12.08
CA ALA A 340 13.52 5.86 11.53
C ALA A 340 13.05 5.31 10.18
N TYR A 341 13.97 4.98 9.28
CA TYR A 341 13.65 4.38 7.98
C TYR A 341 12.90 3.05 8.14
N GLN A 342 13.37 2.16 9.02
CA GLN A 342 12.65 0.91 9.32
C GLN A 342 11.22 1.18 9.78
N ARG A 343 11.04 2.09 10.75
CA ARG A 343 9.72 2.42 11.29
C ARG A 343 8.79 2.93 10.20
N LEU A 344 9.27 3.84 9.36
CA LEU A 344 8.51 4.39 8.23
C LEU A 344 8.13 3.29 7.23
N VAL A 345 9.07 2.44 6.80
CA VAL A 345 8.81 1.32 5.89
C VAL A 345 7.75 0.38 6.45
N LEU A 346 7.84 0.00 7.72
CA LEU A 346 6.93 -0.96 8.34
C LEU A 346 5.52 -0.37 8.56
N ASN A 347 5.41 0.94 8.81
CA ASN A 347 4.14 1.62 9.06
C ASN A 347 3.39 1.99 7.76
N GLU A 348 4.05 2.04 6.61
CA GLU A 348 3.36 2.29 5.34
C GLU A 348 2.31 1.20 5.05
N PRO A 349 1.14 1.58 4.52
CA PRO A 349 0.14 0.61 4.11
C PRO A 349 0.68 -0.27 2.97
N ASP A 350 0.19 -1.51 2.86
CA ASP A 350 0.65 -2.47 1.84
C ASP A 350 0.40 -2.00 0.40
N SER A 351 -0.50 -1.04 0.20
CA SER A 351 -0.73 -0.38 -1.09
C SER A 351 0.40 0.56 -1.50
N ALA A 352 1.17 1.07 -0.55
CA ALA A 352 2.31 1.98 -0.78
C ALA A 352 3.65 1.24 -0.69
N VAL A 353 3.85 0.42 0.35
CA VAL A 353 5.01 -0.46 0.52
C VAL A 353 4.50 -1.86 0.79
N GLY A 354 4.53 -2.70 -0.23
CA GLY A 354 4.03 -4.07 -0.15
C GLY A 354 4.81 -4.94 0.84
N GLN A 355 4.17 -5.97 1.35
CA GLN A 355 4.74 -6.87 2.34
C GLN A 355 6.11 -7.42 1.95
N THR A 356 6.28 -7.82 0.69
CA THR A 356 7.57 -8.33 0.18
C THR A 356 8.70 -7.30 0.34
N LEU A 357 8.44 -6.00 0.10
CA LEU A 357 9.44 -4.96 0.31
C LEU A 357 9.80 -4.79 1.79
N LYS A 358 8.83 -4.88 2.68
CA LYS A 358 9.06 -4.83 4.13
C LYS A 358 9.93 -6.00 4.60
N GLU A 359 9.63 -7.21 4.13
CA GLU A 359 10.41 -8.42 4.44
C GLU A 359 11.83 -8.35 3.85
N VAL A 360 11.98 -7.89 2.60
CA VAL A 360 13.29 -7.69 1.97
C VAL A 360 14.13 -6.69 2.77
N PHE A 361 13.56 -5.56 3.21
CA PHE A 361 14.29 -4.60 4.03
C PHE A 361 14.83 -5.24 5.32
N LEU A 362 13.99 -5.99 6.05
CA LEU A 362 14.42 -6.64 7.29
C LEU A 362 15.50 -7.70 7.04
N THR A 363 15.39 -8.45 5.96
CA THR A 363 16.40 -9.43 5.55
C THR A 363 17.72 -8.76 5.19
N LEU A 364 17.69 -7.66 4.42
CA LEU A 364 18.89 -6.88 4.09
C LEU A 364 19.55 -6.28 5.32
N ARG A 365 18.74 -5.77 6.27
CA ARG A 365 19.25 -5.24 7.54
C ARG A 365 19.91 -6.34 8.37
N GLN A 366 19.26 -7.50 8.49
CA GLN A 366 19.80 -8.65 9.21
C GLN A 366 21.14 -9.10 8.61
N ALA A 367 21.23 -9.27 7.29
CA ALA A 367 22.47 -9.64 6.61
C ALA A 367 23.58 -8.61 6.84
N ALA A 368 23.28 -7.31 6.76
CA ALA A 368 24.24 -6.26 7.03
C ALA A 368 24.74 -6.25 8.49
N GLU A 369 23.86 -6.53 9.47
CA GLU A 369 24.20 -6.57 10.90
C GLU A 369 24.93 -7.86 11.29
N SER A 370 24.73 -8.99 10.59
CA SER A 370 25.46 -10.26 10.82
C SER A 370 26.84 -10.31 10.14
N GLY A 371 27.10 -9.43 9.19
CA GLY A 371 28.38 -9.37 8.48
C GLY A 371 28.54 -10.44 7.39
N ASP A 372 27.43 -11.00 6.91
CA ASP A 372 27.37 -11.98 5.80
C ASP A 372 27.24 -11.32 4.44
#